data_25476db62441fcf0791c5b7a4c999ff6
#
_entry.id   25476db62441fcf0791c5b7a4c999ff6
#
_cell.length_a   1.000
_cell.length_b   1.000
_cell.length_c   1.000
_cell.angle_alpha   90.00
_cell.angle_beta   90.00
_cell.angle_gamma   90.00
#
_symmetry.space_group_name_H-M   'P 1'
#
loop_
_entity.id
_entity.type
_entity.pdbx_description
1 polymer ?
#
loop_
_entity_poly.entity_id
_entity_poly.type
_entity_poly.pdbx_seq_one_letter_code
_entity_poly.pdbx_strand_id
1 'polypeptide(L)'
;MTQWRIDTPQSLDLEGVRRLNVRIVAGSIDVVGSTEATSTGGAHIEVSQLEGALTVTLEGDTLTIAHERLTWGGLLDWVGNMGNHKASAVVSVSVPDGCPVELGVVSADAVVSGITADTKVKSVSGSVTLDGVNADISAQTVSGDLETRHLEGQLRFTTVSGDLTVVDGSSSRVKAETVSGDITLDLDVAPGARLDLNSVSGDVTLRLPESASLQIEAKTMSGSLDSAFAGVTRDAKPGRSTLRGNVGSGDGLLQAKTVSGDVTILRRDSA
;
A
#
# COMPACT_ATOMS: atom_id res chain seq x y z
N MET A 1 -8.02 0.48 -30.18
CA MET A 1 -7.20 -0.50 -29.45
C MET A 1 -5.92 -0.72 -30.23
N THR A 2 -4.78 -0.34 -29.67
CA THR A 2 -3.45 -0.57 -30.25
C THR A 2 -2.67 -1.46 -29.28
N GLN A 3 -1.97 -2.45 -29.82
CA GLN A 3 -1.26 -3.45 -29.03
C GLN A 3 0.16 -3.60 -29.58
N TRP A 4 1.13 -3.63 -28.67
CA TRP A 4 2.52 -3.92 -28.94
C TRP A 4 2.94 -5.15 -28.13
N ARG A 5 3.66 -6.04 -28.80
CA ARG A 5 4.33 -7.15 -28.14
C ARG A 5 5.81 -6.80 -27.97
N ILE A 6 6.30 -6.87 -26.77
CA ILE A 6 7.68 -6.60 -26.41
C ILE A 6 8.35 -7.93 -26.11
N ASP A 7 9.34 -8.29 -26.91
CA ASP A 7 10.14 -9.50 -26.76
C ASP A 7 11.62 -9.21 -26.43
N THR A 8 12.00 -7.94 -26.51
CA THR A 8 13.37 -7.45 -26.21
C THR A 8 13.30 -6.10 -25.49
N PRO A 9 14.34 -5.74 -24.72
CA PRO A 9 14.43 -4.41 -24.11
C PRO A 9 14.23 -3.28 -25.11
N GLN A 10 13.32 -2.36 -24.81
CA GLN A 10 13.01 -1.19 -25.64
C GLN A 10 12.22 -0.15 -24.86
N SER A 11 12.08 1.04 -25.42
CA SER A 11 11.22 2.10 -24.91
C SER A 11 10.07 2.40 -25.86
N LEU A 12 8.96 2.89 -25.30
CA LEU A 12 7.76 3.32 -26.00
C LEU A 12 7.26 4.62 -25.42
N ASP A 13 6.91 5.55 -26.30
CA ASP A 13 6.20 6.78 -25.95
C ASP A 13 4.76 6.68 -26.46
N LEU A 14 3.80 6.95 -25.59
CA LEU A 14 2.38 6.85 -25.87
C LEU A 14 1.66 8.12 -25.43
N GLU A 15 0.78 8.64 -26.26
CA GLU A 15 -0.02 9.82 -25.96
C GLU A 15 -1.44 9.45 -25.50
N GLY A 16 -2.09 10.34 -24.76
CA GLY A 16 -3.49 10.21 -24.36
C GLY A 16 -3.73 9.22 -23.23
N VAL A 17 -2.70 8.90 -22.43
CA VAL A 17 -2.82 7.99 -21.29
C VAL A 17 -3.41 8.73 -20.09
N ARG A 18 -4.50 8.18 -19.52
CA ARG A 18 -5.17 8.70 -18.33
C ARG A 18 -5.38 7.65 -17.24
N ARG A 19 -5.09 6.38 -17.52
CA ARG A 19 -5.15 5.28 -16.55
C ARG A 19 -4.06 4.28 -16.87
N LEU A 20 -3.39 3.79 -15.82
CA LEU A 20 -2.33 2.79 -15.92
C LEU A 20 -2.73 1.49 -15.20
N ASN A 21 -2.64 0.38 -15.94
CA ASN A 21 -2.75 -0.97 -15.38
C ASN A 21 -1.46 -1.73 -15.64
N VAL A 22 -0.82 -2.21 -14.59
CA VAL A 22 0.42 -3.02 -14.71
C VAL A 22 0.22 -4.38 -14.08
N ARG A 23 0.69 -5.43 -14.76
CA ARG A 23 0.62 -6.82 -14.27
C ARG A 23 1.92 -7.55 -14.58
N ILE A 24 2.77 -7.68 -13.57
CA ILE A 24 4.11 -8.26 -13.69
C ILE A 24 4.21 -9.53 -12.83
N VAL A 25 4.82 -10.57 -13.39
CA VAL A 25 5.04 -11.84 -12.67
C VAL A 25 6.20 -11.72 -11.70
N ALA A 26 7.38 -11.40 -12.19
CA ALA A 26 8.60 -11.24 -11.40
C ALA A 26 9.47 -10.12 -11.99
N GLY A 27 10.46 -9.67 -11.24
CA GLY A 27 11.34 -8.57 -11.60
C GLY A 27 11.05 -7.32 -10.77
N SER A 28 11.02 -6.16 -11.42
CA SER A 28 10.67 -4.90 -10.75
C SER A 28 9.85 -3.98 -11.65
N ILE A 29 9.04 -3.15 -11.02
CA ILE A 29 8.27 -2.10 -11.70
C ILE A 29 8.39 -0.79 -10.95
N ASP A 30 8.82 0.26 -11.66
CA ASP A 30 8.87 1.62 -11.15
C ASP A 30 7.85 2.47 -11.89
N VAL A 31 6.89 3.05 -11.18
CA VAL A 31 5.89 3.98 -11.71
C VAL A 31 6.13 5.37 -11.14
N VAL A 32 6.32 6.34 -12.01
CA VAL A 32 6.58 7.72 -11.62
C VAL A 32 5.51 8.65 -12.19
N GLY A 33 4.80 9.34 -11.32
CA GLY A 33 3.94 10.47 -11.68
C GLY A 33 4.80 11.68 -12.05
N SER A 34 4.61 12.23 -13.24
CA SER A 34 5.41 13.33 -13.76
C SER A 34 4.53 14.48 -14.23
N THR A 35 4.86 15.68 -13.77
CA THR A 35 4.22 16.91 -14.25
C THR A 35 4.55 17.19 -15.72
N GLU A 36 5.69 16.73 -16.22
CA GLU A 36 6.04 16.80 -17.63
C GLU A 36 5.14 15.87 -18.45
N ALA A 37 4.95 14.62 -18.02
CA ALA A 37 3.99 13.70 -18.62
C ALA A 37 2.56 14.27 -18.56
N THR A 38 2.19 14.97 -17.48
CA THR A 38 0.90 15.66 -17.36
C THR A 38 0.74 16.73 -18.42
N SER A 39 1.76 17.52 -18.70
CA SER A 39 1.71 18.59 -19.71
C SER A 39 1.61 18.08 -21.13
N THR A 40 2.18 16.92 -21.43
CA THR A 40 2.14 16.27 -22.75
C THR A 40 0.96 15.30 -22.90
N GLY A 41 0.34 14.88 -21.78
CA GLY A 41 -0.69 13.83 -21.75
C GLY A 41 -0.17 12.47 -22.16
N GLY A 42 1.15 12.24 -22.04
CA GLY A 42 1.85 11.07 -22.51
C GLY A 42 2.33 10.14 -21.40
N ALA A 43 2.67 8.91 -21.77
CA ALA A 43 3.37 7.97 -20.93
C ALA A 43 4.65 7.50 -21.62
N HIS A 44 5.74 7.41 -20.86
CA HIS A 44 6.99 6.81 -21.31
C HIS A 44 7.19 5.48 -20.59
N ILE A 45 7.43 4.43 -21.36
CA ILE A 45 7.66 3.07 -20.87
C ILE A 45 9.07 2.66 -21.27
N GLU A 46 9.86 2.23 -20.33
CA GLU A 46 11.18 1.66 -20.57
C GLU A 46 11.22 0.23 -20.04
N VAL A 47 11.50 -0.73 -20.89
CA VAL A 47 11.75 -2.13 -20.52
C VAL A 47 13.24 -2.38 -20.65
N SER A 48 13.94 -2.51 -19.54
CA SER A 48 15.40 -2.66 -19.48
C SER A 48 15.87 -4.11 -19.45
N GLN A 49 15.04 -4.99 -18.84
CA GLN A 49 15.29 -6.44 -18.81
C GLN A 49 13.98 -7.18 -19.03
N LEU A 50 14.04 -8.29 -19.76
CA LEU A 50 12.86 -9.08 -20.07
C LEU A 50 13.20 -10.55 -20.26
N GLU A 51 12.52 -11.41 -19.49
CA GLU A 51 12.41 -12.84 -19.74
C GLU A 51 10.94 -13.18 -20.02
N GLY A 52 10.66 -13.74 -21.19
CA GLY A 52 9.29 -13.92 -21.69
C GLY A 52 8.86 -12.76 -22.59
N ALA A 53 7.58 -12.52 -22.69
CA ALA A 53 7.02 -11.42 -23.49
C ALA A 53 6.08 -10.55 -22.67
N LEU A 54 6.17 -9.25 -22.86
CA LEU A 54 5.21 -8.28 -22.34
C LEU A 54 4.26 -7.83 -23.47
N THR A 55 3.02 -7.68 -23.12
CA THR A 55 2.02 -7.04 -23.98
C THR A 55 1.73 -5.64 -23.41
N VAL A 56 1.92 -4.64 -24.24
CA VAL A 56 1.50 -3.26 -23.99
C VAL A 56 0.27 -2.98 -24.82
N THR A 57 -0.81 -2.56 -24.20
CA THR A 57 -2.08 -2.29 -24.89
C THR A 57 -2.57 -0.90 -24.50
N LEU A 58 -2.94 -0.09 -25.49
CA LEU A 58 -3.65 1.16 -25.28
C LEU A 58 -5.08 1.00 -25.80
N GLU A 59 -6.04 1.01 -24.87
CA GLU A 59 -7.46 0.93 -25.17
C GLU A 59 -8.18 2.17 -24.64
N GLY A 60 -8.62 3.02 -25.58
CA GLY A 60 -9.09 4.36 -25.22
C GLY A 60 -7.96 5.17 -24.59
N ASP A 61 -8.10 5.50 -23.30
CA ASP A 61 -7.14 6.23 -22.49
C ASP A 61 -6.45 5.34 -21.42
N THR A 62 -6.68 4.03 -21.48
CA THR A 62 -6.14 3.07 -20.51
C THR A 62 -4.94 2.34 -21.11
N LEU A 63 -3.79 2.56 -20.50
CA LEU A 63 -2.55 1.84 -20.78
C LEU A 63 -2.49 0.59 -19.92
N THR A 64 -2.31 -0.58 -20.53
CA THR A 64 -2.11 -1.85 -19.85
C THR A 64 -0.75 -2.45 -20.24
N ILE A 65 0.07 -2.78 -19.24
CA ILE A 65 1.36 -3.46 -19.39
C ILE A 65 1.25 -4.78 -18.66
N ALA A 66 1.34 -5.90 -19.36
CA ALA A 66 1.12 -7.21 -18.73
C ALA A 66 1.99 -8.31 -19.34
N HIS A 67 2.43 -9.26 -18.52
CA HIS A 67 2.87 -10.55 -19.03
C HIS A 67 1.69 -11.29 -19.66
N GLU A 68 1.91 -11.97 -20.78
CA GLU A 68 0.89 -12.47 -21.74
C GLU A 68 -0.27 -13.30 -21.16
N ARG A 69 -0.23 -13.74 -19.90
CA ARG A 69 -1.23 -14.65 -19.34
C ARG A 69 -1.85 -14.19 -18.01
N LEU A 70 -1.58 -12.96 -17.59
CA LEU A 70 -2.12 -12.44 -16.35
C LEU A 70 -3.43 -11.68 -16.57
N THR A 71 -4.54 -12.24 -16.08
CA THR A 71 -5.82 -11.54 -15.97
C THR A 71 -6.13 -11.21 -14.52
N TRP A 72 -6.94 -10.16 -14.26
CA TRP A 72 -7.29 -9.75 -12.88
C TRP A 72 -7.98 -10.84 -12.05
N GLY A 73 -8.76 -11.72 -12.69
CA GLY A 73 -9.41 -12.85 -12.02
C GLY A 73 -8.49 -14.03 -11.76
N GLY A 74 -7.36 -14.10 -12.46
CA GLY A 74 -6.45 -15.24 -12.43
C GLY A 74 -5.20 -15.08 -11.58
N LEU A 75 -5.05 -13.99 -10.79
CA LEU A 75 -3.83 -13.80 -10.00
C LEU A 75 -3.67 -14.92 -8.95
N LEU A 76 -4.73 -15.31 -8.28
CA LEU A 76 -4.73 -16.44 -7.33
C LEU A 76 -4.77 -17.80 -8.04
N ASP A 77 -5.48 -17.94 -9.16
CA ASP A 77 -5.52 -19.15 -9.96
C ASP A 77 -4.17 -19.45 -10.62
N TRP A 78 -3.41 -18.39 -10.91
CA TRP A 78 -2.10 -18.51 -11.53
C TRP A 78 -1.03 -19.00 -10.54
N VAL A 79 -1.10 -18.62 -9.26
CA VAL A 79 -0.24 -19.14 -8.17
C VAL A 79 -0.36 -20.66 -8.05
N GLY A 80 -1.54 -21.22 -8.27
CA GLY A 80 -1.77 -22.67 -8.26
C GLY A 80 -1.20 -23.43 -9.48
N ASN A 81 -0.84 -22.72 -10.56
CA ASN A 81 -0.40 -23.31 -11.81
C ASN A 81 1.03 -22.90 -12.22
N MET A 82 1.89 -22.58 -11.27
CA MET A 82 3.27 -22.09 -11.42
C MET A 82 4.24 -23.15 -11.98
N GLY A 83 3.81 -23.95 -12.94
CA GLY A 83 4.66 -24.88 -13.68
C GLY A 83 5.58 -24.14 -14.68
N ASN A 84 6.84 -23.89 -14.28
CA ASN A 84 8.01 -23.75 -15.14
C ASN A 84 8.06 -22.62 -16.20
N HIS A 85 7.33 -21.54 -16.04
CA HIS A 85 7.44 -20.37 -16.92
C HIS A 85 8.21 -19.25 -16.24
N LYS A 86 9.46 -19.05 -16.68
CA LYS A 86 10.24 -17.89 -16.29
C LYS A 86 9.71 -16.67 -17.01
N ALA A 87 8.98 -15.81 -16.32
CA ALA A 87 8.53 -14.53 -16.81
C ALA A 87 8.99 -13.46 -15.82
N SER A 88 9.92 -12.62 -16.23
CA SER A 88 10.47 -11.53 -15.41
C SER A 88 10.69 -10.30 -16.27
N ALA A 89 10.44 -9.14 -15.71
CA ALA A 89 10.70 -7.87 -16.40
C ALA A 89 11.14 -6.79 -15.41
N VAL A 90 12.05 -5.95 -15.87
CA VAL A 90 12.39 -4.69 -15.22
C VAL A 90 11.82 -3.57 -16.08
N VAL A 91 10.82 -2.89 -15.55
CA VAL A 91 10.03 -1.90 -16.28
C VAL A 91 10.00 -0.59 -15.49
N SER A 92 10.22 0.52 -16.17
CA SER A 92 9.99 1.86 -15.64
C SER A 92 8.91 2.55 -16.48
N VAL A 93 7.96 3.19 -15.81
CA VAL A 93 6.83 3.85 -16.46
C VAL A 93 6.66 5.26 -15.88
N SER A 94 6.80 6.26 -16.74
CA SER A 94 6.42 7.64 -16.38
C SER A 94 5.03 7.92 -16.94
N VAL A 95 4.12 8.42 -16.09
CA VAL A 95 2.74 8.77 -16.45
C VAL A 95 2.37 10.15 -15.91
N PRO A 96 1.29 10.77 -16.39
CA PRO A 96 0.73 11.95 -15.71
C PRO A 96 0.48 11.69 -14.24
N ASP A 97 0.84 12.63 -13.36
CA ASP A 97 0.67 12.51 -11.91
C ASP A 97 -0.78 12.27 -11.48
N GLY A 98 -1.76 12.83 -12.21
CA GLY A 98 -3.20 12.58 -12.01
C GLY A 98 -3.71 11.26 -12.63
N CYS A 99 -2.84 10.35 -13.03
CA CYS A 99 -3.21 9.07 -13.63
C CYS A 99 -3.49 8.02 -12.54
N PRO A 100 -4.72 7.48 -12.40
CA PRO A 100 -4.99 6.36 -11.52
C PRO A 100 -4.16 5.14 -11.90
N VAL A 101 -3.55 4.50 -10.88
CA VAL A 101 -2.65 3.35 -11.06
C VAL A 101 -3.28 2.09 -10.46
N GLU A 102 -3.34 1.05 -11.25
CA GLU A 102 -3.70 -0.29 -10.80
C GLU A 102 -2.53 -1.26 -11.04
N LEU A 103 -1.92 -1.71 -9.97
CA LEU A 103 -0.72 -2.53 -9.98
C LEU A 103 -1.03 -3.94 -9.49
N GLY A 104 -0.67 -4.95 -10.26
CA GLY A 104 -0.74 -6.36 -9.91
C GLY A 104 0.61 -7.03 -10.06
N VAL A 105 1.21 -7.50 -8.96
CA VAL A 105 2.50 -8.20 -8.99
C VAL A 105 2.39 -9.57 -8.31
N VAL A 106 3.12 -10.54 -8.80
CA VAL A 106 3.15 -11.86 -8.18
C VAL A 106 4.35 -11.99 -7.27
N SER A 107 5.56 -11.82 -7.78
CA SER A 107 6.81 -11.84 -7.04
C SER A 107 7.77 -10.74 -7.50
N ALA A 108 7.23 -9.67 -8.06
CA ALA A 108 7.98 -8.49 -8.45
C ALA A 108 7.92 -7.45 -7.35
N ASP A 109 9.00 -6.72 -7.15
CA ASP A 109 9.01 -5.53 -6.32
C ASP A 109 8.47 -4.33 -7.11
N ALA A 110 7.80 -3.43 -6.41
CA ALA A 110 7.20 -2.28 -7.06
C ALA A 110 7.44 -0.98 -6.29
N VAL A 111 7.73 0.07 -7.02
CA VAL A 111 7.78 1.43 -6.51
C VAL A 111 6.78 2.29 -7.29
N VAL A 112 5.94 3.03 -6.57
CA VAL A 112 5.03 4.02 -7.17
C VAL A 112 5.29 5.35 -6.48
N SER A 113 5.61 6.37 -7.25
CA SER A 113 5.97 7.68 -6.68
C SER A 113 5.26 8.84 -7.38
N GLY A 114 4.92 9.88 -6.62
CA GLY A 114 4.42 11.15 -7.13
C GLY A 114 3.05 11.08 -7.83
N ILE A 115 2.19 10.14 -7.43
CA ILE A 115 0.83 9.98 -7.99
C ILE A 115 -0.17 10.75 -7.14
N THR A 116 -1.01 11.55 -7.77
CA THR A 116 -2.08 12.35 -7.13
C THR A 116 -3.48 11.79 -7.38
N ALA A 117 -3.57 10.55 -7.81
CA ALA A 117 -4.82 9.84 -8.10
C ALA A 117 -4.86 8.48 -7.41
N ASP A 118 -6.05 7.89 -7.33
CA ASP A 118 -6.31 6.62 -6.67
C ASP A 118 -5.34 5.52 -7.11
N THR A 119 -4.72 4.88 -6.13
CA THR A 119 -3.74 3.83 -6.36
C THR A 119 -4.23 2.50 -5.77
N LYS A 120 -4.33 1.48 -6.62
CA LYS A 120 -4.70 0.12 -6.22
C LYS A 120 -3.53 -0.83 -6.42
N VAL A 121 -3.22 -1.58 -5.39
CA VAL A 121 -2.12 -2.54 -5.38
C VAL A 121 -2.63 -3.93 -5.04
N LYS A 122 -2.20 -4.92 -5.79
CA LYS A 122 -2.37 -6.34 -5.48
C LYS A 122 -1.03 -7.04 -5.62
N SER A 123 -0.51 -7.59 -4.53
CA SER A 123 0.73 -8.35 -4.52
C SER A 123 0.52 -9.75 -3.97
N VAL A 124 1.24 -10.73 -4.47
CA VAL A 124 1.29 -12.04 -3.82
C VAL A 124 2.47 -12.10 -2.87
N SER A 125 3.69 -11.78 -3.32
CA SER A 125 4.90 -11.88 -2.48
C SER A 125 5.96 -10.80 -2.74
N GLY A 126 5.73 -9.87 -3.65
CA GLY A 126 6.66 -8.75 -3.89
C GLY A 126 6.40 -7.60 -2.90
N SER A 127 7.46 -6.93 -2.52
CA SER A 127 7.38 -5.72 -1.69
C SER A 127 6.94 -4.52 -2.53
N VAL A 128 6.10 -3.67 -1.95
CA VAL A 128 5.59 -2.48 -2.61
C VAL A 128 5.91 -1.24 -1.80
N THR A 129 6.56 -0.28 -2.43
CA THR A 129 6.83 1.05 -1.85
C THR A 129 5.99 2.10 -2.58
N LEU A 130 5.25 2.89 -1.84
CA LEU A 130 4.49 4.03 -2.33
C LEU A 130 5.09 5.30 -1.71
N ASP A 131 5.53 6.25 -2.54
CA ASP A 131 6.14 7.49 -2.06
C ASP A 131 5.47 8.73 -2.64
N GLY A 132 5.00 9.62 -1.77
CA GLY A 132 4.33 10.85 -2.21
C GLY A 132 3.04 10.58 -2.99
N VAL A 133 2.25 9.59 -2.57
CA VAL A 133 0.92 9.33 -3.15
C VAL A 133 -0.11 10.17 -2.41
N ASN A 134 -0.69 11.15 -3.12
CA ASN A 134 -1.63 12.13 -2.57
C ASN A 134 -3.06 11.80 -3.00
N ALA A 135 -3.53 10.59 -2.65
CA ALA A 135 -4.86 10.09 -2.98
C ALA A 135 -5.20 8.83 -2.16
N ASP A 136 -6.36 8.25 -2.42
CA ASP A 136 -6.78 7.03 -1.73
C ASP A 136 -5.99 5.80 -2.22
N ILE A 137 -5.44 5.05 -1.27
CA ILE A 137 -4.67 3.84 -1.50
C ILE A 137 -5.47 2.62 -1.05
N SER A 138 -5.59 1.62 -1.93
CA SER A 138 -6.12 0.31 -1.59
C SER A 138 -5.11 -0.78 -1.95
N ALA A 139 -4.50 -1.40 -0.95
CA ALA A 139 -3.50 -2.44 -1.14
C ALA A 139 -3.97 -3.77 -0.55
N GLN A 140 -3.79 -4.84 -1.31
CA GLN A 140 -4.06 -6.21 -0.91
C GLN A 140 -2.83 -7.06 -1.21
N THR A 141 -2.28 -7.72 -0.20
CA THR A 141 -1.13 -8.60 -0.38
C THR A 141 -1.41 -9.98 0.23
N VAL A 142 -0.63 -10.97 -0.12
CA VAL A 142 -0.68 -12.28 0.56
C VAL A 142 0.48 -12.38 1.54
N SER A 143 1.72 -12.18 1.06
CA SER A 143 2.94 -12.20 1.87
C SER A 143 3.93 -11.08 1.49
N GLY A 144 3.49 -10.12 0.71
CA GLY A 144 4.29 -8.94 0.35
C GLY A 144 4.06 -7.79 1.33
N ASP A 145 5.13 -7.06 1.59
CA ASP A 145 5.10 -5.89 2.48
C ASP A 145 4.63 -4.65 1.74
N LEU A 146 4.02 -3.74 2.47
CA LEU A 146 3.68 -2.42 1.99
C LEU A 146 4.38 -1.35 2.84
N GLU A 147 5.24 -0.59 2.19
CA GLU A 147 5.78 0.63 2.76
C GLU A 147 5.17 1.84 2.05
N THR A 148 4.65 2.80 2.81
CA THR A 148 4.19 4.06 2.26
C THR A 148 4.85 5.23 2.98
N ARG A 149 5.36 6.18 2.21
CA ARG A 149 6.02 7.41 2.68
C ARG A 149 5.28 8.62 2.15
N HIS A 150 5.19 9.68 2.96
CA HIS A 150 4.51 10.93 2.61
C HIS A 150 3.08 10.69 2.09
N LEU A 151 2.36 9.82 2.78
CA LEU A 151 0.97 9.52 2.43
C LEU A 151 0.06 10.72 2.74
N GLU A 152 -0.70 11.17 1.74
CA GLU A 152 -1.79 12.11 1.94
C GLU A 152 -3.09 11.52 1.35
N GLY A 153 -3.96 10.98 2.21
CA GLY A 153 -5.21 10.34 1.76
C GLY A 153 -5.65 9.21 2.67
N GLN A 154 -6.61 8.43 2.21
CA GLN A 154 -7.09 7.26 2.94
C GLN A 154 -6.27 6.02 2.57
N LEU A 155 -5.99 5.18 3.55
CA LEU A 155 -5.29 3.91 3.35
C LEU A 155 -6.18 2.74 3.76
N ARG A 156 -6.36 1.79 2.84
CA ARG A 156 -6.89 0.46 3.12
C ARG A 156 -5.83 -0.58 2.78
N PHE A 157 -5.42 -1.34 3.77
CA PHE A 157 -4.47 -2.44 3.62
C PHE A 157 -5.05 -3.74 4.15
N THR A 158 -4.90 -4.82 3.40
CA THR A 158 -5.32 -6.16 3.82
C THR A 158 -4.26 -7.17 3.38
N THR A 159 -3.78 -7.96 4.32
CA THR A 159 -2.74 -8.98 4.04
C THR A 159 -2.98 -10.25 4.86
N VAL A 160 -2.30 -11.32 4.49
CA VAL A 160 -2.21 -12.53 5.31
C VAL A 160 -0.95 -12.48 6.17
N SER A 161 0.23 -12.23 5.60
CA SER A 161 1.51 -12.29 6.34
C SER A 161 2.52 -11.20 5.96
N GLY A 162 2.08 -10.13 5.31
CA GLY A 162 2.94 -8.99 5.01
C GLY A 162 2.83 -7.88 6.05
N ASP A 163 3.85 -7.08 6.15
CA ASP A 163 3.91 -5.95 7.07
C ASP A 163 3.40 -4.67 6.41
N LEU A 164 2.83 -3.79 7.22
CA LEU A 164 2.49 -2.42 6.83
C LEU A 164 3.38 -1.43 7.57
N THR A 165 4.11 -0.63 6.83
CA THR A 165 4.86 0.50 7.37
C THR A 165 4.40 1.80 6.72
N VAL A 166 3.94 2.76 7.52
CA VAL A 166 3.63 4.12 7.09
C VAL A 166 4.61 5.06 7.76
N VAL A 167 5.34 5.83 6.95
CA VAL A 167 6.33 6.81 7.41
C VAL A 167 5.91 8.19 6.95
N ASP A 168 5.78 9.10 7.90
CA ASP A 168 5.52 10.53 7.64
C ASP A 168 4.29 10.77 6.76
N GLY A 169 3.16 10.26 7.24
CA GLY A 169 1.88 10.38 6.53
C GLY A 169 0.88 11.29 7.25
N SER A 170 -0.10 11.77 6.50
CA SER A 170 -1.29 12.46 7.01
C SER A 170 -2.55 11.77 6.49
N SER A 171 -3.41 11.31 7.38
CA SER A 171 -4.60 10.57 6.96
C SER A 171 -5.82 10.86 7.83
N SER A 172 -6.98 10.93 7.17
CA SER A 172 -8.28 10.94 7.84
C SER A 172 -8.86 9.55 8.08
N ARG A 173 -8.36 8.53 7.37
CA ARG A 173 -8.83 7.15 7.54
C ARG A 173 -7.75 6.14 7.19
N VAL A 174 -7.41 5.31 8.15
CA VAL A 174 -6.59 4.12 7.92
C VAL A 174 -7.37 2.88 8.34
N LYS A 175 -7.45 1.90 7.45
CA LYS A 175 -7.95 0.58 7.77
C LYS A 175 -6.89 -0.44 7.40
N ALA A 176 -6.32 -1.13 8.39
CA ALA A 176 -5.33 -2.18 8.19
C ALA A 176 -5.79 -3.49 8.84
N GLU A 177 -5.74 -4.56 8.06
CA GLU A 177 -6.15 -5.91 8.48
C GLU A 177 -5.05 -6.91 8.08
N THR A 178 -4.48 -7.60 9.06
CA THR A 178 -3.46 -8.65 8.83
C THR A 178 -3.75 -9.89 9.66
N VAL A 179 -3.23 -11.02 9.25
CA VAL A 179 -3.27 -12.24 10.09
C VAL A 179 -1.98 -12.37 10.88
N SER A 180 -0.81 -12.23 10.28
CA SER A 180 0.49 -12.41 10.97
C SER A 180 1.57 -11.39 10.61
N GLY A 181 1.19 -10.25 10.06
CA GLY A 181 2.12 -9.14 9.81
C GLY A 181 2.00 -8.04 10.84
N ASP A 182 3.03 -7.26 10.97
CA ASP A 182 3.08 -6.11 11.85
C ASP A 182 2.52 -4.85 11.18
N ILE A 183 1.94 -3.97 11.98
CA ILE A 183 1.40 -2.68 11.53
C ILE A 183 2.16 -1.57 12.24
N THR A 184 2.99 -0.84 11.52
CA THR A 184 3.72 0.31 12.05
C THR A 184 3.28 1.58 11.34
N LEU A 185 2.72 2.53 12.09
CA LEU A 185 2.20 3.78 11.55
C LEU A 185 2.84 4.98 12.24
N ASP A 186 3.43 5.89 11.48
CA ASP A 186 3.81 7.24 11.91
C ASP A 186 2.96 8.24 11.13
N LEU A 187 1.95 8.80 11.80
CA LEU A 187 0.90 9.56 11.15
C LEU A 187 0.58 10.86 11.88
N ASP A 188 0.38 11.90 11.09
CA ASP A 188 -0.48 13.01 11.47
C ASP A 188 -1.94 12.66 11.20
N VAL A 189 -2.79 12.86 12.19
CA VAL A 189 -4.20 12.50 12.09
C VAL A 189 -5.05 13.75 11.93
N ALA A 190 -5.87 13.77 10.90
CA ALA A 190 -6.82 14.84 10.68
C ALA A 190 -7.90 14.88 11.80
N PRO A 191 -8.51 16.04 12.08
CA PRO A 191 -9.65 16.10 12.99
C PRO A 191 -10.76 15.14 12.56
N GLY A 192 -11.28 14.34 13.50
CA GLY A 192 -12.28 13.31 13.22
C GLY A 192 -11.74 12.07 12.52
N ALA A 193 -10.43 11.87 12.47
CA ALA A 193 -9.80 10.72 11.84
C ALA A 193 -10.28 9.38 12.41
N ARG A 194 -10.30 8.36 11.56
CA ARG A 194 -10.67 7.01 11.95
C ARG A 194 -9.59 6.00 11.58
N LEU A 195 -9.00 5.37 12.60
CA LEU A 195 -7.99 4.35 12.47
C LEU A 195 -8.55 3.01 12.98
N ASP A 196 -8.72 2.04 12.09
CA ASP A 196 -9.18 0.68 12.38
C ASP A 196 -8.06 -0.33 12.07
N LEU A 197 -7.36 -0.81 13.10
CA LEU A 197 -6.18 -1.67 12.97
C LEU A 197 -6.47 -3.03 13.60
N ASN A 198 -6.39 -4.08 12.79
CA ASN A 198 -6.70 -5.43 13.25
C ASN A 198 -5.59 -6.39 12.83
N SER A 199 -5.02 -7.11 13.80
CA SER A 199 -4.08 -8.21 13.59
C SER A 199 -4.56 -9.46 14.32
N VAL A 200 -4.12 -10.63 13.90
CA VAL A 200 -4.30 -11.84 14.70
C VAL A 200 -3.05 -12.11 15.53
N SER A 201 -1.86 -12.12 14.94
CA SER A 201 -0.60 -12.42 15.63
C SER A 201 0.55 -11.46 15.31
N GLY A 202 0.27 -10.28 14.81
CA GLY A 202 1.26 -9.23 14.60
C GLY A 202 1.11 -8.10 15.61
N ASP A 203 2.17 -7.37 15.78
CA ASP A 203 2.23 -6.21 16.66
C ASP A 203 1.68 -4.97 15.94
N VAL A 204 1.11 -4.06 16.73
CA VAL A 204 0.59 -2.78 16.23
C VAL A 204 1.31 -1.65 16.93
N THR A 205 2.11 -0.90 16.20
CA THR A 205 2.84 0.27 16.70
C THR A 205 2.34 1.53 16.01
N LEU A 206 1.86 2.49 16.80
CA LEU A 206 1.49 3.82 16.31
C LEU A 206 2.36 4.89 16.94
N ARG A 207 2.84 5.81 16.13
CA ARG A 207 3.47 7.05 16.57
C ARG A 207 2.62 8.24 16.13
N LEU A 208 2.09 8.97 17.11
CA LEU A 208 1.16 10.07 16.90
C LEU A 208 1.74 11.38 17.47
N PRO A 209 1.42 12.53 16.87
CA PRO A 209 1.83 13.82 17.41
C PRO A 209 1.15 14.08 18.77
N GLU A 210 1.78 14.90 19.60
CA GLU A 210 1.19 15.33 20.88
C GLU A 210 -0.15 16.04 20.70
N SER A 211 -0.35 16.72 19.57
CA SER A 211 -1.58 17.42 19.19
C SER A 211 -2.71 16.49 18.71
N ALA A 212 -2.49 15.19 18.63
CA ALA A 212 -3.53 14.24 18.21
C ALA A 212 -4.79 14.36 19.07
N SER A 213 -5.96 14.22 18.44
CA SER A 213 -7.27 14.27 19.10
C SER A 213 -8.06 13.02 18.76
N LEU A 214 -7.95 11.99 19.61
CA LEU A 214 -8.50 10.66 19.37
C LEU A 214 -9.11 10.05 20.64
N GLN A 215 -10.26 9.41 20.48
CA GLN A 215 -10.70 8.38 21.40
C GLN A 215 -9.97 7.09 21.06
N ILE A 216 -9.29 6.50 22.03
CA ILE A 216 -8.46 5.30 21.86
C ILE A 216 -9.15 4.10 22.51
N GLU A 217 -9.27 3.02 21.75
CA GLU A 217 -9.66 1.70 22.23
C GLU A 217 -8.72 0.65 21.63
N ALA A 218 -7.81 0.08 22.44
CA ALA A 218 -6.98 -1.04 22.03
C ALA A 218 -7.30 -2.28 22.84
N LYS A 219 -7.24 -3.46 22.22
CA LYS A 219 -7.54 -4.76 22.85
C LYS A 219 -6.58 -5.82 22.39
N THR A 220 -6.10 -6.64 23.32
CA THR A 220 -5.39 -7.89 23.04
C THR A 220 -5.91 -9.01 23.93
N MET A 221 -5.81 -10.25 23.49
CA MET A 221 -6.11 -11.42 24.31
C MET A 221 -4.85 -11.93 25.01
N SER A 222 -3.71 -11.95 24.31
CA SER A 222 -2.43 -12.46 24.82
C SER A 222 -1.29 -11.58 24.34
N GLY A 223 -1.12 -10.42 24.96
CA GLY A 223 -0.08 -9.46 24.63
C GLY A 223 -0.10 -8.28 25.60
N SER A 224 0.83 -7.37 25.43
CA SER A 224 0.90 -6.13 26.19
C SER A 224 0.16 -4.98 25.46
N LEU A 225 -0.30 -4.02 26.25
CA LEU A 225 -0.86 -2.77 25.73
C LEU A 225 -0.18 -1.62 26.44
N ASP A 226 0.47 -0.77 25.69
CA ASP A 226 1.21 0.36 26.25
C ASP A 226 0.87 1.67 25.51
N SER A 227 0.85 2.79 26.23
CA SER A 227 0.61 4.11 25.68
C SER A 227 1.45 5.16 26.38
N ALA A 228 2.08 6.02 25.60
CA ALA A 228 2.81 7.19 26.09
C ALA A 228 1.88 8.37 26.44
N PHE A 229 0.58 8.28 26.19
CA PHE A 229 -0.38 9.34 26.47
C PHE A 229 -1.00 9.20 27.86
N ALA A 230 -0.90 10.23 28.71
CA ALA A 230 -1.36 10.21 30.09
C ALA A 230 -2.88 10.02 30.26
N GLY A 231 -3.68 10.41 29.25
CA GLY A 231 -5.15 10.25 29.27
C GLY A 231 -5.66 8.84 28.94
N VAL A 232 -4.75 7.87 28.77
CA VAL A 232 -5.08 6.51 28.35
C VAL A 232 -4.75 5.54 29.48
N THR A 233 -5.73 4.71 29.87
CA THR A 233 -5.62 3.79 31.00
C THR A 233 -5.74 2.34 30.53
N ARG A 234 -4.97 1.44 31.20
CA ARG A 234 -4.99 0.00 30.94
C ARG A 234 -5.84 -0.71 31.99
N ASP A 235 -6.76 -1.55 31.53
CA ASP A 235 -7.49 -2.55 32.35
C ASP A 235 -7.05 -3.94 31.88
N ALA A 236 -6.32 -4.64 32.74
CA ALA A 236 -5.82 -5.98 32.47
C ALA A 236 -6.62 -7.00 33.31
N LYS A 237 -7.24 -7.96 32.60
CA LYS A 237 -7.94 -9.11 33.18
C LYS A 237 -7.32 -10.41 32.68
N PRO A 238 -7.46 -11.55 33.41
CA PRO A 238 -7.00 -12.83 32.87
C PRO A 238 -7.58 -13.11 31.48
N GLY A 239 -6.68 -13.33 30.49
CA GLY A 239 -7.05 -13.60 29.09
C GLY A 239 -7.55 -12.41 28.28
N ARG A 240 -7.44 -11.16 28.79
CA ARG A 240 -7.80 -9.96 28.02
C ARG A 240 -7.20 -8.70 28.64
N SER A 241 -6.52 -7.92 27.86
CA SER A 241 -6.12 -6.55 28.17
C SER A 241 -6.90 -5.55 27.31
N THR A 242 -7.26 -4.43 27.89
CA THR A 242 -7.92 -3.33 27.19
C THR A 242 -7.25 -2.01 27.57
N LEU A 243 -6.95 -1.18 26.60
CA LEU A 243 -6.45 0.17 26.76
C LEU A 243 -7.54 1.14 26.29
N ARG A 244 -7.92 2.11 27.12
CA ARG A 244 -8.95 3.08 26.78
C ARG A 244 -8.62 4.46 27.30
N GLY A 245 -8.99 5.47 26.54
CA GLY A 245 -8.88 6.85 26.95
C GLY A 245 -9.09 7.83 25.82
N ASN A 246 -8.91 9.09 26.13
CA ASN A 246 -8.95 10.17 25.16
C ASN A 246 -7.61 10.89 25.14
N VAL A 247 -7.18 11.23 23.94
CA VAL A 247 -6.05 12.13 23.68
C VAL A 247 -6.65 13.40 23.07
N GLY A 248 -6.22 14.57 23.52
CA GLY A 248 -6.85 15.83 23.11
C GLY A 248 -8.34 15.88 23.45
N SER A 249 -9.15 16.42 22.55
CA SER A 249 -10.61 16.47 22.69
C SER A 249 -11.31 15.14 22.37
N GLY A 250 -10.62 14.18 21.75
CA GLY A 250 -11.20 12.87 21.42
C GLY A 250 -12.11 12.90 20.19
N ASP A 251 -11.87 13.79 19.23
CA ASP A 251 -12.73 14.00 18.07
C ASP A 251 -12.70 12.85 17.07
N GLY A 252 -11.55 12.16 16.96
CA GLY A 252 -11.39 10.99 16.10
C GLY A 252 -11.46 9.67 16.88
N LEU A 253 -11.29 8.56 16.20
CA LEU A 253 -11.37 7.21 16.76
C LEU A 253 -10.20 6.35 16.33
N LEU A 254 -9.46 5.81 17.29
CA LEU A 254 -8.49 4.74 17.09
C LEU A 254 -9.01 3.44 17.71
N GLN A 255 -9.20 2.43 16.87
CA GLN A 255 -9.47 1.06 17.31
C GLN A 255 -8.33 0.14 16.87
N ALA A 256 -7.61 -0.44 17.82
CA ALA A 256 -6.58 -1.44 17.56
C ALA A 256 -6.95 -2.76 18.23
N LYS A 257 -6.91 -3.86 17.50
CA LYS A 257 -7.24 -5.19 18.00
C LYS A 257 -6.23 -6.20 17.53
N THR A 258 -5.70 -6.96 18.49
CA THR A 258 -4.88 -8.14 18.18
C THR A 258 -5.33 -9.33 19.04
N VAL A 259 -4.98 -10.53 18.64
CA VAL A 259 -5.23 -11.72 19.48
C VAL A 259 -4.00 -12.04 20.30
N SER A 260 -2.82 -12.12 19.69
CA SER A 260 -1.56 -12.48 20.36
C SER A 260 -0.39 -11.54 20.03
N GLY A 261 -0.67 -10.30 19.69
CA GLY A 261 0.36 -9.27 19.50
C GLY A 261 0.26 -8.18 20.55
N ASP A 262 1.28 -7.35 20.57
CA ASP A 262 1.36 -6.16 21.40
C ASP A 262 0.76 -4.95 20.69
N VAL A 263 0.21 -3.98 21.43
CA VAL A 263 -0.19 -2.69 20.87
C VAL A 263 0.54 -1.59 21.64
N THR A 264 1.35 -0.84 20.92
CA THR A 264 2.16 0.25 21.46
C THR A 264 1.77 1.58 20.80
N ILE A 265 1.38 2.57 21.60
CA ILE A 265 1.03 3.91 21.14
C ILE A 265 2.08 4.89 21.66
N LEU A 266 2.93 5.35 20.77
CA LEU A 266 4.02 6.27 21.06
C LEU A 266 3.59 7.71 20.79
N ARG A 267 4.21 8.63 21.52
CA ARG A 267 4.09 10.06 21.26
C ARG A 267 5.30 10.53 20.46
N ARG A 268 5.05 11.27 19.39
CA ARG A 268 6.08 11.98 18.65
C ARG A 268 6.27 13.36 19.32
N ASP A 269 7.46 13.62 19.84
CA ASP A 269 7.80 14.93 20.38
C ASP A 269 7.85 15.94 19.21
N SER A 270 7.31 17.14 19.46
CA SER A 270 7.39 18.24 18.49
C SER A 270 8.87 18.63 18.35
N ALA A 271 9.37 18.64 17.12
CA ALA A 271 10.71 19.11 16.82
C ALA A 271 10.81 20.63 16.98
#